data_b1754ff4755b276e8ab97f32efe24b84
#
_entry.id   b1754ff4755b276e8ab97f32efe24b84
#
_cell.length_a   1.000
_cell.length_b   1.000
_cell.length_c   1.000
_cell.angle_alpha   90.00
_cell.angle_beta   90.00
_cell.angle_gamma   90.00
#
_symmetry.space_group_name_H-M   'P 1'
#
loop_
_entity.id
_entity.type
_entity.pdbx_description
1 polymer ?
#
loop_
_entity_poly.entity_id
_entity_poly.type
_entity_poly.pdbx_seq_one_letter_code
_entity_poly.pdbx_strand_id
1 'polypeptide(L)'
;MSTATATSMKLTAEQESENARINAENERLRKQARAKRTISLTLSYVALALVTFLMIFPLIIVVIVSFTPNAVTQTWPPKIIPSAWTLDNYTSLFQRLPIGRELLNTIVFAGAVTIISVFFDSLAAYGLSRVDFKGRGILLAVLIATMMIPAMALLIPVYKLLGSMGLVNSYLGIIIPRMADVGGIFLLRQFFISIPKDLDNAARIDGAGEFRIFAQIILPNAVPAILTVGMFNFMGNWNDLLWPLIMTSKPETRTITAGLAMLTGHGSSVTPYGVTDEP
;
A
#
# COMPACT_ATOMS: atom_id res chain seq x y z
N MET A 1 76.06 -35.78 17.84
CA MET A 1 74.97 -34.81 18.31
C MET A 1 74.75 -33.57 17.41
N SER A 2 75.67 -33.35 16.46
CA SER A 2 75.67 -32.12 15.63
C SER A 2 74.69 -32.12 14.41
N THR A 3 74.45 -33.29 13.78
CA THR A 3 73.65 -33.38 12.55
C THR A 3 72.13 -33.31 12.76
N ALA A 4 71.63 -33.82 13.89
CA ALA A 4 70.18 -33.76 14.23
C ALA A 4 69.68 -32.33 14.54
N THR A 5 70.50 -31.51 15.20
CA THR A 5 70.20 -30.13 15.53
C THR A 5 70.15 -29.22 14.30
N ALA A 6 71.07 -29.49 13.31
CA ALA A 6 71.07 -28.71 12.06
C ALA A 6 69.84 -29.03 11.15
N THR A 7 69.37 -30.28 11.17
CA THR A 7 68.19 -30.74 10.41
C THR A 7 66.94 -30.19 11.02
N SER A 8 66.79 -30.13 12.36
CA SER A 8 65.66 -29.51 13.07
C SER A 8 65.61 -28.02 12.83
N MET A 9 66.72 -27.29 12.81
CA MET A 9 66.79 -25.87 12.51
C MET A 9 66.44 -25.55 11.06
N LYS A 10 66.78 -26.39 10.09
CA LYS A 10 66.39 -26.24 8.68
C LYS A 10 64.85 -26.42 8.49
N LEU A 11 64.24 -27.41 9.13
CA LEU A 11 62.84 -27.71 9.09
C LEU A 11 61.99 -26.53 9.70
N THR A 12 62.49 -25.92 10.79
CA THR A 12 61.81 -24.72 11.38
C THR A 12 61.93 -23.50 10.48
N ALA A 13 63.05 -23.24 9.83
CA ALA A 13 63.23 -22.11 8.91
C ALA A 13 62.38 -22.26 7.62
N GLU A 14 62.26 -23.47 7.10
CA GLU A 14 61.37 -23.77 5.96
C GLU A 14 59.88 -23.54 6.34
N GLN A 15 59.44 -24.02 7.49
CA GLN A 15 58.08 -23.79 8.00
C GLN A 15 57.80 -22.32 8.26
N GLU A 16 58.73 -21.54 8.78
CA GLU A 16 58.56 -20.09 8.96
C GLU A 16 58.44 -19.37 7.61
N SER A 17 59.23 -19.76 6.60
CA SER A 17 59.18 -19.17 5.27
C SER A 17 57.83 -19.48 4.56
N GLU A 18 57.32 -20.67 4.72
CA GLU A 18 56.03 -21.11 4.16
C GLU A 18 54.86 -20.40 4.85
N ASN A 19 54.87 -20.28 6.18
CA ASN A 19 53.89 -19.53 6.92
C ASN A 19 53.89 -18.03 6.54
N ALA A 20 55.05 -17.42 6.31
CA ALA A 20 55.16 -16.05 5.84
C ALA A 20 54.57 -15.87 4.43
N ARG A 21 54.77 -16.83 3.52
CA ARG A 21 54.16 -16.82 2.19
C ARG A 21 52.64 -16.95 2.27
N ILE A 22 52.11 -17.89 3.06
CA ILE A 22 50.66 -18.09 3.27
C ILE A 22 50.03 -16.83 3.87
N ASN A 23 50.69 -16.21 4.84
CA ASN A 23 50.19 -14.98 5.46
C ASN A 23 50.17 -13.81 4.46
N ALA A 24 51.18 -13.65 3.63
CA ALA A 24 51.24 -12.62 2.59
C ALA A 24 50.17 -12.83 1.51
N GLU A 25 49.91 -14.08 1.12
CA GLU A 25 48.86 -14.43 0.18
C GLU A 25 47.47 -14.17 0.78
N ASN A 26 47.24 -14.57 2.02
CA ASN A 26 46.00 -14.28 2.74
C ASN A 26 45.74 -12.79 2.88
N GLU A 27 46.75 -11.96 3.15
CA GLU A 27 46.62 -10.51 3.18
C GLU A 27 46.25 -9.93 1.81
N ARG A 28 46.86 -10.42 0.73
CA ARG A 28 46.49 -10.01 -0.64
C ARG A 28 45.04 -10.36 -0.97
N LEU A 29 44.62 -11.57 -0.66
CA LEU A 29 43.26 -12.04 -0.88
C LEU A 29 42.25 -11.21 -0.05
N ARG A 30 42.56 -10.90 1.20
CA ARG A 30 41.75 -10.03 2.05
C ARG A 30 41.64 -8.59 1.52
N LYS A 31 42.74 -8.02 1.02
CA LYS A 31 42.75 -6.69 0.38
C LYS A 31 41.90 -6.68 -0.89
N GLN A 32 42.05 -7.71 -1.75
CA GLN A 32 41.24 -7.84 -2.96
C GLN A 32 39.75 -8.04 -2.65
N ALA A 33 39.41 -8.87 -1.66
CA ALA A 33 38.02 -9.08 -1.24
C ALA A 33 37.40 -7.80 -0.66
N ARG A 34 38.15 -7.04 0.13
CA ARG A 34 37.71 -5.73 0.64
C ARG A 34 37.51 -4.74 -0.49
N ALA A 35 38.44 -4.63 -1.44
CA ALA A 35 38.30 -3.72 -2.58
C ALA A 35 37.09 -4.08 -3.45
N LYS A 36 36.90 -5.36 -3.78
CA LYS A 36 35.70 -5.83 -4.52
C LYS A 36 34.40 -5.50 -3.77
N ARG A 37 34.36 -5.72 -2.45
CA ARG A 37 33.20 -5.41 -1.62
C ARG A 37 32.93 -3.90 -1.60
N THR A 38 33.96 -3.07 -1.45
CA THR A 38 33.81 -1.60 -1.47
C THR A 38 33.28 -1.12 -2.82
N ILE A 39 33.86 -1.59 -3.93
CA ILE A 39 33.39 -1.24 -5.29
C ILE A 39 31.92 -1.65 -5.48
N SER A 40 31.59 -2.90 -5.11
CA SER A 40 30.21 -3.40 -5.20
C SER A 40 29.24 -2.56 -4.38
N LEU A 41 29.59 -2.22 -3.14
CA LEU A 41 28.78 -1.36 -2.28
C LEU A 41 28.63 0.05 -2.87
N THR A 42 29.72 0.65 -3.33
CA THR A 42 29.67 1.99 -3.95
C THR A 42 28.77 1.99 -5.19
N LEU A 43 28.92 0.99 -6.06
CA LEU A 43 28.08 0.85 -7.24
C LEU A 43 26.60 0.67 -6.87
N SER A 44 26.31 -0.14 -5.84
CA SER A 44 24.95 -0.31 -5.33
C SER A 44 24.35 0.98 -4.76
N TYR A 45 25.14 1.75 -4.01
CA TYR A 45 24.67 3.05 -3.50
C TYR A 45 24.46 4.08 -4.61
N VAL A 46 25.32 4.12 -5.64
CA VAL A 46 25.14 5.00 -6.80
C VAL A 46 23.89 4.60 -7.59
N ALA A 47 23.69 3.31 -7.83
CA ALA A 47 22.49 2.82 -8.48
C ALA A 47 21.22 3.15 -7.68
N LEU A 48 21.25 2.94 -6.36
CA LEU A 48 20.15 3.28 -5.48
C LEU A 48 19.86 4.79 -5.49
N ALA A 49 20.88 5.63 -5.41
CA ALA A 49 20.73 7.09 -5.47
C ALA A 49 20.11 7.55 -6.80
N LEU A 50 20.54 6.94 -7.92
CA LEU A 50 19.98 7.23 -9.24
C LEU A 50 18.50 6.85 -9.33
N VAL A 51 18.14 5.64 -8.88
CA VAL A 51 16.74 5.18 -8.87
C VAL A 51 15.90 6.07 -7.96
N THR A 52 16.41 6.41 -6.78
CA THR A 52 15.72 7.32 -5.83
C THR A 52 15.50 8.69 -6.46
N PHE A 53 16.52 9.25 -7.13
CA PHE A 53 16.40 10.52 -7.83
C PHE A 53 15.34 10.46 -8.93
N LEU A 54 15.35 9.42 -9.76
CA LEU A 54 14.36 9.24 -10.82
C LEU A 54 12.92 9.11 -10.28
N MET A 55 12.75 8.47 -9.11
CA MET A 55 11.43 8.36 -8.46
C MET A 55 10.95 9.66 -7.83
N ILE A 56 11.86 10.44 -7.24
CA ILE A 56 11.52 11.70 -6.56
C ILE A 56 11.36 12.85 -7.57
N PHE A 57 12.08 12.80 -8.70
CA PHE A 57 12.08 13.86 -9.71
C PHE A 57 10.69 14.33 -10.16
N PRO A 58 9.75 13.44 -10.54
CA PRO A 58 8.39 13.86 -10.86
C PRO A 58 7.67 14.59 -9.73
N LEU A 59 7.89 14.16 -8.48
CA LEU A 59 7.29 14.81 -7.31
C LEU A 59 7.84 16.21 -7.11
N ILE A 60 9.14 16.40 -7.31
CA ILE A 60 9.77 17.73 -7.26
C ILE A 60 9.15 18.65 -8.32
N ILE A 61 8.96 18.17 -9.55
CA ILE A 61 8.30 18.95 -10.62
C ILE A 61 6.88 19.33 -10.22
N VAL A 62 6.08 18.40 -9.68
CA VAL A 62 4.71 18.69 -9.22
C VAL A 62 4.72 19.78 -8.15
N VAL A 63 5.65 19.72 -7.18
CA VAL A 63 5.79 20.75 -6.14
C VAL A 63 6.17 22.10 -6.75
N ILE A 64 7.13 22.15 -7.67
CA ILE A 64 7.53 23.39 -8.34
C ILE A 64 6.36 23.99 -9.11
N VAL A 65 5.66 23.18 -9.91
CA VAL A 65 4.50 23.61 -10.71
C VAL A 65 3.36 24.11 -9.81
N SER A 66 3.13 23.52 -8.64
CA SER A 66 2.09 23.97 -7.71
C SER A 66 2.27 25.42 -7.21
N PHE A 67 3.52 25.90 -7.16
CA PHE A 67 3.85 27.29 -6.82
C PHE A 67 4.06 28.18 -8.04
N THR A 68 3.80 27.70 -9.26
CA THR A 68 4.00 28.45 -10.49
C THR A 68 2.70 29.11 -10.94
N PRO A 69 2.68 30.41 -11.32
CA PRO A 69 1.49 31.06 -11.87
C PRO A 69 0.98 30.34 -13.13
N ASN A 70 -0.35 30.22 -13.27
CA ASN A 70 -0.99 29.55 -14.41
C ASN A 70 -0.55 30.13 -15.79
N ALA A 71 -0.33 31.44 -15.86
CA ALA A 71 0.17 32.07 -17.07
C ALA A 71 1.54 31.53 -17.54
N VAL A 72 2.38 31.08 -16.61
CA VAL A 72 3.72 30.53 -16.89
C VAL A 72 3.63 29.04 -17.24
N THR A 73 2.75 28.28 -16.58
CA THR A 73 2.58 26.85 -16.83
C THR A 73 2.01 26.55 -18.23
N GLN A 74 1.27 27.49 -18.80
CA GLN A 74 0.66 27.37 -20.14
C GLN A 74 1.58 27.85 -21.29
N THR A 75 2.80 28.32 -20.99
CA THR A 75 3.75 28.74 -22.03
C THR A 75 4.43 27.55 -22.70
N TRP A 76 4.65 27.67 -24.02
CA TRP A 76 5.44 26.70 -24.77
C TRP A 76 6.75 27.35 -25.25
N PRO A 77 7.95 26.77 -25.02
CA PRO A 77 8.21 25.52 -24.29
C PRO A 77 8.01 25.68 -22.76
N PRO A 78 7.64 24.60 -22.05
CA PRO A 78 7.38 24.64 -20.61
C PRO A 78 8.66 25.00 -19.83
N LYS A 79 8.56 25.97 -18.93
CA LYS A 79 9.67 26.37 -18.06
C LYS A 79 9.61 25.53 -16.78
N ILE A 80 10.64 24.71 -16.54
CA ILE A 80 10.76 23.87 -15.33
C ILE A 80 10.97 24.74 -14.10
N ILE A 81 11.78 25.81 -14.23
CA ILE A 81 12.01 26.77 -13.14
C ILE A 81 11.15 28.01 -13.39
N PRO A 82 10.19 28.32 -12.49
CA PRO A 82 9.29 29.45 -12.69
C PRO A 82 10.04 30.77 -12.56
N SER A 83 9.64 31.74 -13.35
CA SER A 83 10.15 33.13 -13.25
C SER A 83 9.55 33.90 -12.07
N ALA A 84 8.45 33.42 -11.49
CA ALA A 84 7.78 33.95 -10.33
C ALA A 84 7.17 32.83 -9.51
N TRP A 85 7.06 33.03 -8.19
CA TRP A 85 6.44 32.07 -7.26
C TRP A 85 5.15 32.67 -6.74
N THR A 86 4.08 31.87 -6.67
CA THR A 86 2.77 32.30 -6.14
C THR A 86 2.13 31.23 -5.28
N LEU A 87 1.26 31.68 -4.36
CA LEU A 87 0.36 30.84 -3.58
C LEU A 87 -1.08 30.88 -4.13
N ASP A 88 -1.33 31.61 -5.23
CA ASP A 88 -2.68 31.80 -5.78
C ASP A 88 -3.37 30.50 -6.17
N ASN A 89 -2.60 29.51 -6.61
CA ASN A 89 -3.15 28.18 -6.91
C ASN A 89 -3.78 27.54 -5.65
N TYR A 90 -3.13 27.69 -4.49
CA TYR A 90 -3.65 27.16 -3.24
C TYR A 90 -4.85 27.99 -2.74
N THR A 91 -4.75 29.31 -2.75
CA THR A 91 -5.84 30.18 -2.29
C THR A 91 -7.10 30.00 -3.14
N SER A 92 -6.95 29.93 -4.46
CA SER A 92 -8.06 29.66 -5.39
C SER A 92 -8.65 28.27 -5.18
N LEU A 93 -7.82 27.25 -4.89
CA LEU A 93 -8.27 25.89 -4.62
C LEU A 93 -9.15 25.85 -3.36
N PHE A 94 -8.72 26.48 -2.26
CA PHE A 94 -9.49 26.55 -1.01
C PHE A 94 -10.77 27.39 -1.13
N GLN A 95 -10.79 28.35 -2.06
CA GLN A 95 -12.02 29.14 -2.35
C GLN A 95 -13.04 28.35 -3.19
N ARG A 96 -12.56 27.49 -4.11
CA ARG A 96 -13.40 26.73 -5.03
C ARG A 96 -13.94 25.43 -4.44
N LEU A 97 -13.18 24.79 -3.57
CA LEU A 97 -13.54 23.51 -2.96
C LEU A 97 -13.55 23.59 -1.43
N PRO A 98 -14.51 22.95 -0.77
CA PRO A 98 -14.51 22.77 0.68
C PRO A 98 -13.54 21.64 1.08
N ILE A 99 -12.23 21.84 0.81
CA ILE A 99 -11.17 20.81 0.93
C ILE A 99 -11.19 20.15 2.31
N GLY A 100 -11.32 20.94 3.39
CA GLY A 100 -11.36 20.40 4.75
C GLY A 100 -12.52 19.42 4.95
N ARG A 101 -13.69 19.69 4.37
CA ARG A 101 -14.84 18.79 4.42
C ARG A 101 -14.63 17.55 3.57
N GLU A 102 -14.14 17.71 2.34
CA GLU A 102 -13.87 16.60 1.43
C GLU A 102 -12.76 15.68 1.94
N LEU A 103 -11.74 16.23 2.60
CA LEU A 103 -10.71 15.45 3.27
C LEU A 103 -11.29 14.65 4.44
N LEU A 104 -12.11 15.27 5.28
CA LEU A 104 -12.81 14.57 6.36
C LEU A 104 -13.72 13.46 5.82
N ASN A 105 -14.46 13.73 4.74
CA ASN A 105 -15.30 12.72 4.08
C ASN A 105 -14.45 11.53 3.59
N THR A 106 -13.26 11.79 3.04
CA THR A 106 -12.34 10.74 2.58
C THR A 106 -11.82 9.91 3.76
N ILE A 107 -11.45 10.55 4.87
CA ILE A 107 -11.02 9.86 6.09
C ILE A 107 -12.15 8.98 6.64
N VAL A 108 -13.36 9.52 6.72
CA VAL A 108 -14.55 8.78 7.19
C VAL A 108 -14.85 7.60 6.26
N PHE A 109 -14.86 7.82 4.96
CA PHE A 109 -15.13 6.78 3.97
C PHE A 109 -14.06 5.67 4.03
N ALA A 110 -12.78 6.01 3.82
CA ALA A 110 -11.72 5.03 3.79
C ALA A 110 -11.55 4.33 5.15
N GLY A 111 -11.64 5.07 6.26
CA GLY A 111 -11.53 4.50 7.60
C GLY A 111 -12.69 3.58 7.95
N ALA A 112 -13.93 4.00 7.70
CA ALA A 112 -15.11 3.19 7.98
C ALA A 112 -15.13 1.90 7.14
N VAL A 113 -14.89 2.01 5.83
CA VAL A 113 -14.80 0.83 4.97
C VAL A 113 -13.71 -0.12 5.46
N THR A 114 -12.52 0.39 5.78
CA THR A 114 -11.42 -0.44 6.26
C THR A 114 -11.75 -1.19 7.54
N ILE A 115 -12.28 -0.49 8.55
CA ILE A 115 -12.61 -1.11 9.84
C ILE A 115 -13.68 -2.18 9.66
N ILE A 116 -14.73 -1.86 8.92
CA ILE A 116 -15.86 -2.78 8.71
C ILE A 116 -15.44 -3.97 7.85
N SER A 117 -14.73 -3.72 6.73
CA SER A 117 -14.26 -4.78 5.84
C SER A 117 -13.31 -5.73 6.56
N VAL A 118 -12.27 -5.22 7.25
CA VAL A 118 -11.32 -6.06 7.98
C VAL A 118 -12.01 -6.90 9.04
N PHE A 119 -13.04 -6.36 9.71
CA PHE A 119 -13.83 -7.12 10.67
C PHE A 119 -14.58 -8.29 10.01
N PHE A 120 -15.36 -8.03 8.95
CA PHE A 120 -16.11 -9.06 8.26
C PHE A 120 -15.21 -10.04 7.51
N ASP A 121 -14.14 -9.55 6.90
CA ASP A 121 -13.15 -10.37 6.21
C ASP A 121 -12.46 -11.34 7.18
N SER A 122 -12.13 -10.86 8.39
CA SER A 122 -11.54 -11.70 9.43
C SER A 122 -12.50 -12.79 9.91
N LEU A 123 -13.77 -12.45 10.13
CA LEU A 123 -14.79 -13.44 10.50
C LEU A 123 -14.99 -14.49 9.42
N ALA A 124 -15.12 -14.05 8.16
CA ALA A 124 -15.27 -14.95 7.02
C ALA A 124 -14.03 -15.84 6.83
N ALA A 125 -12.84 -15.25 6.92
CA ALA A 125 -11.58 -15.98 6.83
C ALA A 125 -11.43 -17.02 7.95
N TYR A 126 -11.85 -16.70 9.17
CA TYR A 126 -11.87 -17.64 10.29
C TYR A 126 -12.81 -18.81 10.00
N GLY A 127 -14.07 -18.52 9.64
CA GLY A 127 -15.04 -19.55 9.28
C GLY A 127 -14.55 -20.48 8.17
N LEU A 128 -13.93 -19.89 7.13
CA LEU A 128 -13.41 -20.63 5.96
C LEU A 128 -12.07 -21.34 6.22
N SER A 129 -11.36 -21.06 7.32
CA SER A 129 -10.07 -21.70 7.61
C SER A 129 -10.11 -22.69 8.78
N ARG A 130 -10.89 -22.39 9.82
CA ARG A 130 -10.85 -23.08 11.12
C ARG A 130 -12.10 -23.88 11.45
N VAL A 131 -13.25 -23.42 10.97
CA VAL A 131 -14.52 -24.10 11.24
C VAL A 131 -14.78 -25.15 10.18
N ASP A 132 -15.08 -26.38 10.61
CA ASP A 132 -15.44 -27.46 9.69
C ASP A 132 -16.96 -27.49 9.50
N PHE A 133 -17.42 -27.20 8.26
CA PHE A 133 -18.81 -27.28 7.87
C PHE A 133 -18.97 -27.83 6.45
N LYS A 134 -20.13 -28.43 6.16
CA LYS A 134 -20.44 -28.94 4.83
C LYS A 134 -20.57 -27.79 3.83
N GLY A 135 -19.90 -27.92 2.69
CA GLY A 135 -19.95 -26.89 1.63
C GLY A 135 -18.87 -25.81 1.73
N ARG A 136 -17.97 -25.84 2.72
CA ARG A 136 -16.88 -24.86 2.86
C ARG A 136 -16.07 -24.66 1.58
N GLY A 137 -15.72 -25.76 0.89
CA GLY A 137 -14.97 -25.72 -0.35
C GLY A 137 -15.73 -25.05 -1.50
N ILE A 138 -17.03 -25.34 -1.59
CA ILE A 138 -17.92 -24.74 -2.62
C ILE A 138 -18.04 -23.23 -2.35
N LEU A 139 -18.29 -22.83 -1.11
CA LEU A 139 -18.39 -21.41 -0.74
C LEU A 139 -17.09 -20.65 -1.07
N LEU A 140 -15.93 -21.23 -0.73
CA LEU A 140 -14.65 -20.64 -1.09
C LEU A 140 -14.47 -20.52 -2.61
N ALA A 141 -14.83 -21.56 -3.37
CA ALA A 141 -14.75 -21.53 -4.83
C ALA A 141 -15.67 -20.44 -5.43
N VAL A 142 -16.88 -20.28 -4.91
CA VAL A 142 -17.80 -19.22 -5.32
C VAL A 142 -17.22 -17.84 -5.00
N LEU A 143 -16.68 -17.63 -3.80
CA LEU A 143 -16.03 -16.36 -3.45
C LEU A 143 -14.87 -16.03 -4.39
N ILE A 144 -14.01 -16.99 -4.68
CA ILE A 144 -12.90 -16.78 -5.64
C ILE A 144 -13.44 -16.49 -7.04
N ALA A 145 -14.49 -17.18 -7.47
CA ALA A 145 -15.12 -16.94 -8.77
C ALA A 145 -15.67 -15.50 -8.89
N THR A 146 -16.17 -14.89 -7.80
CA THR A 146 -16.61 -13.48 -7.83
C THR A 146 -15.47 -12.50 -8.13
N MET A 147 -14.22 -12.82 -7.78
CA MET A 147 -13.07 -11.98 -8.11
C MET A 147 -12.79 -11.91 -9.63
N MET A 148 -13.30 -12.86 -10.41
CA MET A 148 -13.19 -12.84 -11.88
C MET A 148 -14.15 -11.84 -12.52
N ILE A 149 -15.12 -11.33 -11.78
CA ILE A 149 -16.07 -10.32 -12.29
C ILE A 149 -15.39 -8.95 -12.20
N PRO A 150 -15.19 -8.24 -13.32
CA PRO A 150 -14.62 -6.90 -13.28
C PRO A 150 -15.50 -5.97 -12.46
N ALA A 151 -14.92 -5.29 -11.47
CA ALA A 151 -15.66 -4.35 -10.60
C ALA A 151 -16.40 -3.27 -11.41
N MET A 152 -15.84 -2.84 -12.52
CA MET A 152 -16.45 -1.87 -13.43
C MET A 152 -17.77 -2.34 -14.04
N ALA A 153 -17.92 -3.64 -14.27
CA ALA A 153 -19.18 -4.20 -14.81
C ALA A 153 -20.33 -4.09 -13.80
N LEU A 154 -20.01 -4.11 -12.51
CA LEU A 154 -21.00 -4.03 -11.44
C LEU A 154 -21.37 -2.59 -11.05
N LEU A 155 -20.64 -1.60 -11.54
CA LEU A 155 -20.76 -0.21 -11.14
C LEU A 155 -22.18 0.34 -11.39
N ILE A 156 -22.73 0.18 -12.60
CA ILE A 156 -24.07 0.66 -12.96
C ILE A 156 -25.17 -0.13 -12.23
N PRO A 157 -25.15 -1.47 -12.19
CA PRO A 157 -26.14 -2.24 -11.43
C PRO A 157 -26.18 -1.87 -9.94
N VAL A 158 -25.02 -1.75 -9.29
CA VAL A 158 -24.94 -1.38 -7.87
C VAL A 158 -25.42 0.04 -7.63
N TYR A 159 -25.04 1.00 -8.50
CA TYR A 159 -25.57 2.37 -8.44
C TYR A 159 -27.10 2.42 -8.52
N LYS A 160 -27.70 1.70 -9.46
CA LYS A 160 -29.16 1.62 -9.61
C LYS A 160 -29.84 1.01 -8.37
N LEU A 161 -29.26 -0.07 -7.84
CA LEU A 161 -29.76 -0.71 -6.62
C LEU A 161 -29.75 0.26 -5.44
N LEU A 162 -28.64 0.92 -5.19
CA LEU A 162 -28.53 1.89 -4.10
C LEU A 162 -29.38 3.12 -4.34
N GLY A 163 -29.57 3.53 -5.58
CA GLY A 163 -30.50 4.59 -5.98
C GLY A 163 -31.93 4.25 -5.63
N SER A 164 -32.39 3.03 -5.90
CA SER A 164 -33.73 2.56 -5.51
C SER A 164 -33.94 2.48 -3.99
N MET A 165 -32.84 2.35 -3.22
CA MET A 165 -32.84 2.36 -1.76
C MET A 165 -32.71 3.78 -1.17
N GLY A 166 -32.59 4.81 -2.01
CA GLY A 166 -32.41 6.21 -1.56
C GLY A 166 -31.04 6.50 -0.94
N LEU A 167 -30.02 5.68 -1.23
CA LEU A 167 -28.70 5.78 -0.62
C LEU A 167 -27.69 6.60 -1.43
N VAL A 168 -28.07 7.14 -2.60
CA VAL A 168 -27.24 8.07 -3.37
C VAL A 168 -27.02 9.36 -2.56
N ASN A 169 -25.83 9.94 -2.66
CA ASN A 169 -25.39 11.10 -1.85
C ASN A 169 -25.39 10.85 -0.33
N SER A 170 -25.13 9.63 0.11
CA SER A 170 -25.00 9.30 1.53
C SER A 170 -23.69 8.52 1.82
N TYR A 171 -23.21 8.61 3.06
CA TYR A 171 -22.07 7.78 3.50
C TYR A 171 -22.39 6.29 3.42
N LEU A 172 -23.62 5.87 3.75
CA LEU A 172 -24.02 4.47 3.65
C LEU A 172 -23.93 3.97 2.21
N GLY A 173 -24.30 4.78 1.23
CA GLY A 173 -24.22 4.42 -0.18
C GLY A 173 -22.79 4.16 -0.66
N ILE A 174 -21.80 4.90 -0.14
CA ILE A 174 -20.39 4.64 -0.51
C ILE A 174 -19.74 3.54 0.31
N ILE A 175 -20.21 3.26 1.53
CA ILE A 175 -19.61 2.29 2.47
C ILE A 175 -20.17 0.88 2.27
N ILE A 176 -21.49 0.70 2.23
CA ILE A 176 -22.16 -0.61 2.25
C ILE A 176 -21.62 -1.59 1.18
N PRO A 177 -21.46 -1.20 -0.09
CA PRO A 177 -21.00 -2.13 -1.13
C PRO A 177 -19.56 -2.62 -0.94
N ARG A 178 -18.83 -2.01 -0.02
CA ARG A 178 -17.41 -2.28 0.25
C ARG A 178 -17.15 -2.84 1.65
N MET A 179 -18.22 -3.24 2.35
CA MET A 179 -18.12 -3.76 3.74
C MET A 179 -17.41 -5.12 3.84
N ALA A 180 -17.16 -5.80 2.74
CA ALA A 180 -16.39 -7.03 2.68
C ALA A 180 -15.59 -7.05 1.37
N ASP A 181 -14.34 -7.55 1.45
CA ASP A 181 -13.46 -7.73 0.31
C ASP A 181 -12.99 -9.17 0.20
N VAL A 182 -13.31 -9.82 -0.91
CA VAL A 182 -12.92 -11.22 -1.13
C VAL A 182 -11.41 -11.39 -1.14
N GLY A 183 -10.65 -10.40 -1.61
CA GLY A 183 -9.20 -10.40 -1.56
C GLY A 183 -8.67 -10.39 -0.11
N GLY A 184 -9.28 -9.57 0.74
CA GLY A 184 -9.01 -9.51 2.17
C GLY A 184 -9.33 -10.84 2.86
N ILE A 185 -10.51 -11.40 2.60
CA ILE A 185 -10.92 -12.72 3.11
C ILE A 185 -9.90 -13.80 2.71
N PHE A 186 -9.49 -13.82 1.44
CA PHE A 186 -8.55 -14.82 0.94
C PHE A 186 -7.18 -14.70 1.60
N LEU A 187 -6.62 -13.49 1.69
CA LEU A 187 -5.31 -13.24 2.32
C LEU A 187 -5.32 -13.60 3.80
N LEU A 188 -6.33 -13.15 4.56
CA LEU A 188 -6.45 -13.49 5.97
C LEU A 188 -6.64 -15.00 6.18
N ARG A 189 -7.43 -15.66 5.32
CA ARG A 189 -7.60 -17.11 5.36
C ARG A 189 -6.26 -17.84 5.15
N GLN A 190 -5.44 -17.44 4.19
CA GLN A 190 -4.11 -18.05 3.98
C GLN A 190 -3.22 -17.90 5.21
N PHE A 191 -3.25 -16.71 5.83
CA PHE A 191 -2.50 -16.48 7.06
C PHE A 191 -3.05 -17.34 8.22
N PHE A 192 -4.36 -17.38 8.43
CA PHE A 192 -4.95 -18.17 9.50
C PHE A 192 -4.61 -19.66 9.37
N ILE A 193 -4.59 -20.23 8.17
CA ILE A 193 -4.18 -21.62 7.93
C ILE A 193 -2.73 -21.87 8.39
N SER A 194 -1.85 -20.88 8.30
CA SER A 194 -0.44 -21.02 8.70
C SER A 194 -0.23 -21.09 10.21
N ILE A 195 -1.20 -20.64 11.02
CA ILE A 195 -1.13 -20.74 12.47
C ILE A 195 -1.34 -22.20 12.88
N PRO A 196 -0.51 -22.79 13.78
CA PRO A 196 -0.65 -24.19 14.22
C PRO A 196 -2.04 -24.47 14.83
N LYS A 197 -2.68 -25.55 14.38
CA LYS A 197 -4.00 -25.97 14.89
C LYS A 197 -3.96 -26.44 16.35
N ASP A 198 -2.80 -26.78 16.87
CA ASP A 198 -2.63 -27.20 18.26
C ASP A 198 -3.06 -26.13 19.26
N LEU A 199 -2.93 -24.85 18.88
CA LEU A 199 -3.41 -23.73 19.71
C LEU A 199 -4.95 -23.75 19.85
N ASP A 200 -5.65 -24.03 18.75
CA ASP A 200 -7.12 -24.13 18.76
C ASP A 200 -7.56 -25.35 19.57
N ASN A 201 -6.86 -26.49 19.39
CA ASN A 201 -7.18 -27.73 20.09
C ASN A 201 -6.95 -27.60 21.60
N ALA A 202 -5.85 -27.00 22.03
CA ALA A 202 -5.59 -26.73 23.43
C ALA A 202 -6.69 -25.85 24.06
N ALA A 203 -7.07 -24.78 23.36
CA ALA A 203 -8.14 -23.90 23.84
C ALA A 203 -9.51 -24.61 23.92
N ARG A 204 -9.83 -25.54 22.99
CA ARG A 204 -11.05 -26.33 23.07
C ARG A 204 -11.05 -27.29 24.25
N ILE A 205 -9.90 -27.87 24.61
CA ILE A 205 -9.73 -28.69 25.81
C ILE A 205 -9.98 -27.83 27.08
N ASP A 206 -9.54 -26.57 27.06
CA ASP A 206 -9.81 -25.60 28.15
C ASP A 206 -11.25 -25.05 28.15
N GLY A 207 -12.12 -25.55 27.24
CA GLY A 207 -13.54 -25.18 27.19
C GLY A 207 -13.82 -23.88 26.43
N ALA A 208 -12.88 -23.36 25.64
CA ALA A 208 -13.10 -22.16 24.84
C ALA A 208 -14.02 -22.47 23.64
N GLY A 209 -15.07 -21.65 23.47
CA GLY A 209 -15.90 -21.66 22.27
C GLY A 209 -15.21 -20.98 21.06
N GLU A 210 -15.73 -21.19 19.86
CA GLU A 210 -15.14 -20.72 18.59
C GLU A 210 -14.89 -19.20 18.57
N PHE A 211 -15.82 -18.39 19.09
CA PHE A 211 -15.62 -16.93 19.14
C PHE A 211 -14.48 -16.53 20.09
N ARG A 212 -14.29 -17.26 21.19
CA ARG A 212 -13.17 -17.01 22.10
C ARG A 212 -11.84 -17.40 21.46
N ILE A 213 -11.80 -18.52 20.75
CA ILE A 213 -10.62 -18.94 19.97
C ILE A 213 -10.29 -17.89 18.92
N PHE A 214 -11.27 -17.42 18.17
CA PHE A 214 -11.09 -16.35 17.17
C PHE A 214 -10.51 -15.09 17.81
N ALA A 215 -11.16 -14.56 18.85
CA ALA A 215 -10.81 -13.26 19.41
C ALA A 215 -9.52 -13.26 20.25
N GLN A 216 -9.24 -14.36 20.99
CA GLN A 216 -8.13 -14.40 21.95
C GLN A 216 -6.89 -15.15 21.43
N ILE A 217 -7.04 -15.98 20.39
CA ILE A 217 -5.94 -16.77 19.85
C ILE A 217 -5.62 -16.34 18.42
N ILE A 218 -6.60 -16.43 17.51
CA ILE A 218 -6.33 -16.22 16.08
C ILE A 218 -6.06 -14.75 15.76
N LEU A 219 -6.92 -13.82 16.20
CA LEU A 219 -6.74 -12.39 15.92
C LEU A 219 -5.41 -11.82 16.44
N PRO A 220 -5.00 -12.07 17.72
CA PRO A 220 -3.73 -11.54 18.20
C PRO A 220 -2.50 -12.08 17.44
N ASN A 221 -2.53 -13.36 17.05
CA ASN A 221 -1.46 -13.95 16.24
C ASN A 221 -1.46 -13.47 14.78
N ALA A 222 -2.57 -12.95 14.29
CA ALA A 222 -2.75 -12.48 12.93
C ALA A 222 -2.64 -10.96 12.76
N VAL A 223 -2.30 -10.21 13.81
CA VAL A 223 -2.17 -8.75 13.76
C VAL A 223 -1.33 -8.25 12.55
N PRO A 224 -0.17 -8.84 12.20
CA PRO A 224 0.59 -8.38 11.04
C PRO A 224 -0.19 -8.53 9.72
N ALA A 225 -0.92 -9.62 9.54
CA ALA A 225 -1.73 -9.84 8.34
C ALA A 225 -2.95 -8.91 8.30
N ILE A 226 -3.61 -8.71 9.45
CA ILE A 226 -4.74 -7.80 9.60
C ILE A 226 -4.34 -6.37 9.28
N LEU A 227 -3.20 -5.90 9.79
CA LEU A 227 -2.67 -4.57 9.48
C LEU A 227 -2.32 -4.44 7.99
N THR A 228 -1.76 -5.48 7.39
CA THR A 228 -1.44 -5.48 5.95
C THR A 228 -2.70 -5.36 5.10
N VAL A 229 -3.72 -6.19 5.37
CA VAL A 229 -5.01 -6.13 4.65
C VAL A 229 -5.69 -4.78 4.89
N GLY A 230 -5.70 -4.30 6.14
CA GLY A 230 -6.25 -3.00 6.49
C GLY A 230 -5.57 -1.84 5.76
N MET A 231 -4.24 -1.86 5.66
CA MET A 231 -3.49 -0.84 4.94
C MET A 231 -3.82 -0.84 3.44
N PHE A 232 -3.86 -2.01 2.79
CA PHE A 232 -4.25 -2.09 1.38
C PHE A 232 -5.69 -1.64 1.15
N ASN A 233 -6.61 -2.04 2.01
CA ASN A 233 -8.01 -1.63 1.93
C ASN A 233 -8.14 -0.10 2.11
N PHE A 234 -7.47 0.47 3.13
CA PHE A 234 -7.47 1.91 3.37
C PHE A 234 -6.90 2.67 2.17
N MET A 235 -5.73 2.29 1.67
CA MET A 235 -5.11 2.96 0.52
C MET A 235 -5.97 2.85 -0.74
N GLY A 236 -6.59 1.68 -0.98
CA GLY A 236 -7.50 1.48 -2.11
C GLY A 236 -8.69 2.42 -2.06
N ASN A 237 -9.36 2.53 -0.89
CA ASN A 237 -10.52 3.41 -0.72
C ASN A 237 -10.12 4.90 -0.65
N TRP A 238 -8.96 5.23 -0.08
CA TRP A 238 -8.46 6.60 -0.05
C TRP A 238 -8.22 7.16 -1.45
N ASN A 239 -7.63 6.36 -2.34
CA ASN A 239 -7.33 6.75 -3.71
C ASN A 239 -8.48 6.51 -4.70
N ASP A 240 -9.61 5.96 -4.24
CA ASP A 240 -10.72 5.68 -5.13
C ASP A 240 -11.36 6.98 -5.63
N LEU A 241 -11.44 7.07 -6.93
CA LEU A 241 -12.08 8.17 -7.62
C LEU A 241 -13.48 7.81 -8.10
N LEU A 242 -13.61 6.66 -8.76
CA LEU A 242 -14.79 6.38 -9.59
C LEU A 242 -16.05 6.14 -8.75
N TRP A 243 -15.94 5.35 -7.69
CA TRP A 243 -17.10 5.04 -6.87
C TRP A 243 -17.65 6.28 -6.15
N PRO A 244 -16.84 7.06 -5.40
CA PRO A 244 -17.32 8.30 -4.81
C PRO A 244 -17.82 9.31 -5.84
N LEU A 245 -17.17 9.46 -6.99
CA LEU A 245 -17.55 10.41 -8.04
C LEU A 245 -18.96 10.16 -8.55
N ILE A 246 -19.37 8.88 -8.69
CA ILE A 246 -20.68 8.50 -9.18
C ILE A 246 -21.74 8.57 -8.07
N MET A 247 -21.36 8.20 -6.83
CA MET A 247 -22.27 8.10 -5.71
C MET A 247 -22.51 9.42 -4.98
N THR A 248 -21.58 10.39 -5.10
CA THR A 248 -21.64 11.63 -4.33
C THR A 248 -21.51 12.87 -5.23
N SER A 249 -22.59 13.57 -5.45
CA SER A 249 -22.59 14.87 -6.15
C SER A 249 -22.60 16.06 -5.18
N LYS A 250 -23.01 15.86 -3.92
CA LYS A 250 -23.11 16.91 -2.91
C LYS A 250 -21.79 17.12 -2.17
N PRO A 251 -21.36 18.38 -1.91
CA PRO A 251 -20.13 18.67 -1.16
C PRO A 251 -20.09 18.03 0.24
N GLU A 252 -21.24 17.79 0.86
CA GLU A 252 -21.34 17.24 2.22
C GLU A 252 -20.83 15.80 2.32
N THR A 253 -20.88 15.03 1.22
CA THR A 253 -20.50 13.61 1.18
C THR A 253 -19.38 13.29 0.20
N ARG A 254 -19.00 14.27 -0.63
CA ARG A 254 -17.98 14.09 -1.67
C ARG A 254 -16.59 13.90 -1.08
N THR A 255 -15.82 12.95 -1.63
CA THR A 255 -14.41 12.73 -1.26
C THR A 255 -13.50 13.73 -1.97
N ILE A 256 -12.28 13.92 -1.43
CA ILE A 256 -11.32 14.86 -2.01
C ILE A 256 -10.89 14.45 -3.44
N THR A 257 -10.74 13.16 -3.72
CA THR A 257 -10.42 12.65 -5.07
C THR A 257 -11.53 13.01 -6.07
N ALA A 258 -12.79 12.85 -5.69
CA ALA A 258 -13.93 13.23 -6.52
C ALA A 258 -14.05 14.76 -6.69
N GLY A 259 -13.76 15.53 -5.63
CA GLY A 259 -13.73 17.00 -5.70
C GLY A 259 -12.66 17.54 -6.63
N LEU A 260 -11.44 17.03 -6.51
CA LEU A 260 -10.33 17.41 -7.39
C LEU A 260 -10.57 17.02 -8.86
N ALA A 261 -11.19 15.87 -9.12
CA ALA A 261 -11.53 15.46 -10.48
C ALA A 261 -12.53 16.41 -11.17
N MET A 262 -13.43 17.01 -10.41
CA MET A 262 -14.35 18.02 -10.94
C MET A 262 -13.63 19.30 -11.39
N LEU A 263 -12.51 19.67 -10.77
CA LEU A 263 -11.68 20.79 -11.23
C LEU A 263 -10.95 20.49 -12.53
N THR A 264 -10.47 19.26 -12.71
CA THR A 264 -9.70 18.87 -13.91
C THR A 264 -10.59 18.64 -15.13
N GLY A 265 -11.86 18.28 -14.91
CA GLY A 265 -12.87 18.12 -15.99
C GLY A 265 -13.34 19.44 -16.61
N HIS A 266 -12.94 20.58 -16.06
CA HIS A 266 -13.43 21.93 -16.44
C HIS A 266 -12.50 22.67 -17.44
N GLY A 267 -11.91 21.94 -18.37
CA GLY A 267 -11.52 22.56 -19.65
C GLY A 267 -12.73 22.82 -20.56
N SER A 268 -13.93 22.42 -20.18
CA SER A 268 -15.20 22.72 -20.85
C SER A 268 -16.14 23.45 -19.87
N SER A 269 -16.66 24.55 -20.30
CA SER A 269 -17.51 25.60 -19.78
C SER A 269 -18.69 25.28 -18.86
N VAL A 270 -18.63 24.25 -18.02
CA VAL A 270 -19.70 23.97 -17.06
C VAL A 270 -19.12 23.91 -15.65
N THR A 271 -19.31 24.96 -14.86
CA THR A 271 -19.00 24.96 -13.44
C THR A 271 -19.96 24.03 -12.70
N PRO A 272 -19.55 23.28 -11.66
CA PRO A 272 -20.40 22.38 -10.88
C PRO A 272 -21.60 23.08 -10.21
N TYR A 273 -21.60 24.40 -10.20
CA TYR A 273 -22.59 25.24 -9.55
C TYR A 273 -23.49 26.04 -10.53
N GLY A 274 -23.47 25.70 -11.83
CA GLY A 274 -24.37 26.39 -12.79
C GLY A 274 -24.03 27.86 -13.03
N VAL A 275 -22.86 28.33 -12.60
CA VAL A 275 -22.39 29.68 -12.93
C VAL A 275 -21.68 29.58 -14.27
N THR A 276 -22.36 29.99 -15.33
CA THR A 276 -21.72 30.27 -16.62
C THR A 276 -20.89 31.53 -16.44
N ASP A 277 -19.56 31.42 -16.57
CA ASP A 277 -18.74 32.60 -16.87
C ASP A 277 -19.03 32.98 -18.34
N GLU A 278 -20.11 33.66 -18.56
CA GLU A 278 -20.28 34.49 -19.75
C GLU A 278 -19.67 35.88 -19.49
N PRO A 279 -18.91 36.43 -20.46
CA PRO A 279 -18.25 37.73 -20.32
C PRO A 279 -19.20 38.92 -20.20
#